data_a81bc285519f9e94767ab0e105a5a41e
#
_entry.id   a81bc285519f9e94767ab0e105a5a41e
#
_cell.length_a   1.000
_cell.length_b   1.000
_cell.length_c   1.000
_cell.angle_alpha   90.00
_cell.angle_beta   90.00
_cell.angle_gamma   90.00
#
_symmetry.space_group_name_H-M   'P 1'
#
loop_
_entity.id
_entity.type
_entity.pdbx_description
1 polymer ?
#
loop_
_entity_poly.entity_id
_entity_poly.type
_entity_poly.pdbx_seq_one_letter_code
_entity_poly.pdbx_strand_id
1 'polypeptide(L)'
;MATTILAVIPDLMFQSRVREQAQALGFEITIADTMDEAIEALERSPGLLVLDLHAMGIDTAALAADAKARAVPVLAFGRHTEAGVLRAAREAGCDAVVVRSTFVEELPQLLRELARQ
;
A
#
# COMPACT_ATOMS: atom_id res chain seq x y z
N MET A 1 2.67 1.96 21.15
CA MET A 1 3.18 1.08 20.08
C MET A 1 3.07 1.79 18.75
N ALA A 2 4.04 1.60 17.89
CA ALA A 2 4.06 2.25 16.60
C ALA A 2 3.07 1.59 15.63
N THR A 3 2.45 2.42 14.78
CA THR A 3 1.62 1.92 13.69
C THR A 3 2.51 1.26 12.64
N THR A 4 2.08 0.12 12.13
CA THR A 4 2.82 -0.62 11.09
C THR A 4 2.22 -0.33 9.73
N ILE A 5 3.09 -0.03 8.77
CA ILE A 5 2.75 0.09 7.35
C ILE A 5 3.11 -1.24 6.69
N LEU A 6 2.16 -1.85 6.02
CA LEU A 6 2.41 -3.04 5.19
C LEU A 6 2.63 -2.60 3.75
N ALA A 7 3.80 -2.90 3.20
CA ALA A 7 4.13 -2.53 1.83
C ALA A 7 4.24 -3.76 0.94
N VAL A 8 3.46 -3.78 -0.14
CA VAL A 8 3.49 -4.82 -1.17
C VAL A 8 3.99 -4.14 -2.44
N ILE A 9 5.30 -4.03 -2.55
CA ILE A 9 6.00 -3.25 -3.57
C ILE A 9 7.24 -4.02 -4.01
N PRO A 10 7.23 -4.65 -5.19
CA PRO A 10 8.38 -5.44 -5.65
C PRO A 10 9.63 -4.62 -5.93
N ASP A 11 9.46 -3.37 -6.36
CA ASP A 11 10.58 -2.50 -6.72
C ASP A 11 11.37 -2.09 -5.49
N LEU A 12 12.66 -2.47 -5.45
CA LEU A 12 13.51 -2.22 -4.28
C LEU A 12 13.74 -0.74 -3.99
N MET A 13 13.78 0.09 -5.02
CA MET A 13 13.93 1.54 -4.84
C MET A 13 12.70 2.14 -4.18
N PHE A 14 11.52 1.70 -4.62
CA PHE A 14 10.27 2.16 -4.02
C PHE A 14 10.12 1.62 -2.59
N GLN A 15 10.50 0.37 -2.35
CA GLN A 15 10.52 -0.18 -0.99
C GLN A 15 11.38 0.69 -0.06
N SER A 16 12.60 1.02 -0.50
CA SER A 16 13.52 1.83 0.29
C SER A 16 12.93 3.20 0.59
N ARG A 17 12.30 3.83 -0.41
CA ARG A 17 11.69 5.14 -0.23
C ARG A 17 10.55 5.09 0.79
N VAL A 18 9.68 4.09 0.68
CA VAL A 18 8.57 3.95 1.63
C VAL A 18 9.12 3.68 3.03
N ARG A 19 10.13 2.82 3.14
CA ARG A 19 10.76 2.53 4.43
C ARG A 19 11.33 3.79 5.07
N GLU A 20 12.09 4.57 4.32
CA GLU A 20 12.69 5.80 4.84
C GLU A 20 11.63 6.79 5.31
N GLN A 21 10.61 7.01 4.49
CA GLN A 21 9.55 7.97 4.83
C GLN A 21 8.71 7.49 6.01
N ALA A 22 8.37 6.21 6.04
CA ALA A 22 7.60 5.64 7.15
C ALA A 22 8.36 5.75 8.46
N GLN A 23 9.64 5.39 8.45
CA GLN A 23 10.48 5.45 9.66
C GLN A 23 10.68 6.88 10.13
N ALA A 24 10.85 7.83 9.20
CA ALA A 24 10.99 9.25 9.54
C ALA A 24 9.73 9.79 10.23
N LEU A 25 8.57 9.20 9.96
CA LEU A 25 7.30 9.60 10.58
C LEU A 25 6.97 8.78 11.84
N GLY A 26 7.87 7.89 12.24
CA GLY A 26 7.66 7.07 13.44
C GLY A 26 6.87 5.81 13.22
N PHE A 27 6.62 5.42 11.97
CA PHE A 27 5.93 4.17 11.65
C PHE A 27 6.92 3.01 11.57
N GLU A 28 6.44 1.83 11.89
CA GLU A 28 7.14 0.58 11.57
C GLU A 28 6.73 0.14 10.16
N ILE A 29 7.56 -0.68 9.51
CA ILE A 29 7.25 -1.14 8.16
C ILE A 29 7.49 -2.64 8.04
N THR A 30 6.54 -3.32 7.40
CA THR A 30 6.65 -4.73 7.01
C THR A 30 6.57 -4.79 5.49
N ILE A 31 7.52 -5.47 4.87
CA ILE A 31 7.53 -5.70 3.42
C ILE A 31 7.04 -7.13 3.19
N ALA A 32 6.06 -7.28 2.30
CA ALA A 32 5.60 -8.60 1.86
C ALA A 32 5.92 -8.77 0.38
N ASP A 33 6.54 -9.88 0.02
CA ASP A 33 6.96 -10.17 -1.34
C ASP A 33 6.04 -11.16 -2.05
N THR A 34 5.19 -11.86 -1.30
CA THR A 34 4.27 -12.86 -1.84
C THR A 34 2.85 -12.60 -1.34
N MET A 35 1.88 -13.18 -2.05
CA MET A 35 0.49 -13.08 -1.63
C MET A 35 0.29 -13.66 -0.23
N ASP A 36 0.89 -14.81 0.06
CA ASP A 36 0.77 -15.45 1.38
C ASP A 36 1.33 -14.55 2.48
N GLU A 37 2.49 -13.95 2.26
CA GLU A 37 3.08 -13.02 3.23
C GLU A 37 2.20 -11.80 3.46
N ALA A 38 1.61 -11.28 2.39
CA ALA A 38 0.73 -10.12 2.46
C ALA A 38 -0.53 -10.43 3.27
N ILE A 39 -1.15 -11.58 3.02
CA ILE A 39 -2.34 -12.02 3.75
C ILE A 39 -2.01 -12.21 5.23
N GLU A 40 -0.90 -12.88 5.51
CA GLU A 40 -0.46 -13.10 6.89
C GLU A 40 -0.22 -11.77 7.62
N ALA A 41 0.40 -10.80 6.94
CA ALA A 41 0.64 -9.50 7.52
C ALA A 41 -0.68 -8.73 7.78
N LEU A 42 -1.67 -8.87 6.89
CA LEU A 42 -2.99 -8.25 7.11
C LEU A 42 -3.68 -8.79 8.36
N GLU A 43 -3.46 -10.05 8.71
CA GLU A 43 -4.03 -10.64 9.91
C GLU A 43 -3.54 -9.95 11.18
N ARG A 44 -2.40 -9.25 11.11
CA ARG A 44 -1.85 -8.49 12.24
C ARG A 44 -2.40 -7.07 12.32
N SER A 45 -3.37 -6.75 11.50
CA SER A 45 -4.05 -5.44 11.47
C SER A 45 -3.09 -4.25 11.36
N PRO A 46 -2.34 -4.15 10.26
CA PRO A 46 -1.50 -2.97 10.04
C PRO A 46 -2.38 -1.71 9.93
N GLY A 47 -1.76 -0.56 10.11
CA GLY A 47 -2.47 0.70 10.01
C GLY A 47 -2.69 1.18 8.58
N LEU A 48 -1.97 0.61 7.62
CA LEU A 48 -2.09 0.97 6.20
C LEU A 48 -1.47 -0.12 5.34
N LEU A 49 -2.12 -0.44 4.23
CA LEU A 49 -1.54 -1.24 3.15
C LEU A 49 -1.13 -0.30 2.02
N VAL A 50 0.14 -0.32 1.66
CA VAL A 50 0.65 0.39 0.47
C VAL A 50 0.87 -0.65 -0.63
N LEU A 51 0.15 -0.51 -1.72
CA LEU A 51 0.02 -1.55 -2.74
C LEU A 51 0.42 -1.05 -4.12
N ASP A 52 1.43 -1.70 -4.70
CA ASP A 52 1.78 -1.51 -6.11
C ASP A 52 0.80 -2.34 -6.95
N LEU A 53 -0.02 -1.67 -7.75
CA LEU A 53 -1.05 -2.33 -8.56
C LEU A 53 -0.46 -3.21 -9.67
N HIS A 54 0.83 -3.09 -9.95
CA HIS A 54 1.52 -3.90 -10.96
C HIS A 54 2.41 -4.98 -10.34
N ALA A 55 2.23 -5.28 -9.05
CA ALA A 55 3.01 -6.30 -8.36
C ALA A 55 2.72 -7.67 -8.95
N MET A 56 3.74 -8.29 -9.56
CA MET A 56 3.60 -9.61 -10.16
C MET A 56 3.41 -10.68 -9.08
N GLY A 57 2.55 -11.64 -9.36
CA GLY A 57 2.25 -12.72 -8.42
C GLY A 57 1.31 -12.31 -7.29
N ILE A 58 0.80 -11.09 -7.32
CA ILE A 58 -0.14 -10.57 -6.32
C ILE A 58 -1.49 -10.34 -6.98
N ASP A 59 -2.53 -10.94 -6.42
CA ASP A 59 -3.90 -10.60 -6.78
C ASP A 59 -4.27 -9.31 -6.04
N THR A 60 -4.01 -8.18 -6.68
CA THR A 60 -4.17 -6.88 -6.02
C THR A 60 -5.61 -6.58 -5.65
N ALA A 61 -6.57 -7.01 -6.47
CA ALA A 61 -7.99 -6.81 -6.17
C ALA A 61 -8.42 -7.62 -4.93
N ALA A 62 -7.98 -8.88 -4.85
CA ALA A 62 -8.29 -9.73 -3.70
C ALA A 62 -7.64 -9.19 -2.43
N LEU A 63 -6.40 -8.70 -2.54
CA LEU A 63 -5.70 -8.15 -1.38
C LEU A 63 -6.36 -6.87 -0.89
N ALA A 64 -6.77 -5.98 -1.80
CA ALA A 64 -7.48 -4.76 -1.44
C ALA A 64 -8.82 -5.08 -0.77
N ALA A 65 -9.54 -6.08 -1.28
CA ALA A 65 -10.81 -6.50 -0.69
C ALA A 65 -10.61 -7.08 0.71
N ASP A 66 -9.56 -7.88 0.91
CA ASP A 66 -9.25 -8.44 2.24
C ASP A 66 -8.88 -7.34 3.23
N ALA A 67 -8.07 -6.38 2.80
CA ALA A 67 -7.72 -5.23 3.64
C ALA A 67 -8.97 -4.45 4.05
N LYS A 68 -9.87 -4.20 3.09
CA LYS A 68 -11.12 -3.48 3.36
C LYS A 68 -11.99 -4.24 4.35
N ALA A 69 -12.10 -5.56 4.20
CA ALA A 69 -12.88 -6.39 5.12
C ALA A 69 -12.33 -6.33 6.55
N ARG A 70 -11.05 -6.07 6.70
CA ARG A 70 -10.38 -5.93 8.01
C ARG A 70 -10.28 -4.47 8.47
N ALA A 71 -10.92 -3.55 7.76
CA ALA A 71 -10.88 -2.11 8.02
C ALA A 71 -9.45 -1.54 7.99
N VAL A 72 -8.57 -2.12 7.17
CA VAL A 72 -7.23 -1.61 6.92
C VAL A 72 -7.29 -0.69 5.71
N PRO A 73 -6.92 0.59 5.84
CA PRO A 73 -6.92 1.50 4.69
C PRO A 73 -5.88 1.10 3.66
N VAL A 74 -6.15 1.40 2.39
CA VAL A 74 -5.31 1.01 1.26
C VAL A 74 -4.91 2.24 0.46
N LEU A 75 -3.61 2.44 0.33
CA LEU A 75 -3.01 3.39 -0.59
C LEU A 75 -2.42 2.59 -1.75
N ALA A 76 -3.02 2.73 -2.93
CA ALA A 76 -2.56 2.01 -4.11
C ALA A 76 -1.95 2.98 -5.11
N PHE A 77 -0.95 2.52 -5.86
CA PHE A 77 -0.38 3.33 -6.93
C PHE A 77 -0.15 2.49 -8.18
N GLY A 78 -0.19 3.13 -9.33
CA GLY A 78 0.00 2.48 -10.61
C GLY A 78 0.49 3.45 -11.66
N ARG A 79 0.70 2.92 -12.88
CA ARG A 79 1.18 3.72 -14.01
C ARG A 79 0.05 4.60 -14.54
N HIS A 80 0.37 5.85 -14.88
CA HIS A 80 -0.62 6.77 -15.44
C HIS A 80 -1.20 6.28 -16.78
N THR A 81 -0.46 5.42 -17.50
CA THR A 81 -0.91 4.84 -18.77
C THR A 81 -1.89 3.69 -18.60
N GLU A 82 -2.13 3.25 -17.36
CA GLU A 82 -2.99 2.11 -17.03
C GLU A 82 -4.27 2.57 -16.34
N ALA A 83 -5.03 3.43 -17.03
CA ALA A 83 -6.24 4.02 -16.48
C ALA A 83 -7.26 2.99 -15.99
N GLY A 84 -7.39 1.87 -16.71
CA GLY A 84 -8.30 0.80 -16.30
C GLY A 84 -7.90 0.13 -15.00
N VAL A 85 -6.60 -0.05 -14.78
CA VAL A 85 -6.07 -0.62 -13.52
C VAL A 85 -6.36 0.32 -12.36
N LEU A 86 -6.13 1.62 -12.55
CA LEU A 86 -6.39 2.62 -11.52
C LEU A 86 -7.87 2.69 -11.17
N ARG A 87 -8.73 2.64 -12.20
CA ARG A 87 -10.19 2.66 -11.99
C ARG A 87 -10.65 1.43 -11.23
N ALA A 88 -10.16 0.25 -11.61
CA ALA A 88 -10.53 -1.00 -10.93
C ALA A 88 -10.14 -0.96 -9.45
N ALA A 89 -8.99 -0.38 -9.13
CA ALA A 89 -8.55 -0.23 -7.73
C ALA A 89 -9.49 0.69 -6.94
N ARG A 90 -9.93 1.79 -7.55
CA ARG A 90 -10.89 2.68 -6.90
C ARG A 90 -12.22 1.97 -6.65
N GLU A 91 -12.70 1.22 -7.64
CA GLU A 91 -13.94 0.46 -7.52
C GLU A 91 -13.84 -0.66 -6.49
N ALA A 92 -12.66 -1.22 -6.31
CA ALA A 92 -12.40 -2.23 -5.28
C ALA A 92 -12.40 -1.66 -3.86
N GLY A 93 -12.42 -0.34 -3.73
CA GLY A 93 -12.54 0.33 -2.44
C GLY A 93 -11.22 0.78 -1.81
N CYS A 94 -10.15 0.91 -2.61
CA CYS A 94 -8.93 1.51 -2.12
C CYS A 94 -9.20 2.95 -1.66
N ASP A 95 -8.62 3.33 -0.52
CA ASP A 95 -8.87 4.64 0.08
C ASP A 95 -8.22 5.77 -0.71
N ALA A 96 -7.10 5.49 -1.34
CA ALA A 96 -6.47 6.41 -2.28
C ALA A 96 -5.82 5.61 -3.40
N VAL A 97 -5.96 6.09 -4.62
CA VAL A 97 -5.33 5.51 -5.81
C VAL A 97 -4.66 6.65 -6.56
N VAL A 98 -3.34 6.59 -6.65
CA VAL A 98 -2.55 7.65 -7.26
C VAL A 98 -1.62 7.09 -8.33
N VAL A 99 -1.17 7.95 -9.24
CA VAL A 99 -0.13 7.58 -10.19
C VAL A 99 1.23 7.60 -9.50
N ARG A 100 2.21 6.90 -10.08
CA ARG A 100 3.55 6.74 -9.46
C ARG A 100 4.22 8.07 -9.13
N SER A 101 4.13 9.07 -9.99
CA SER A 101 4.75 10.37 -9.74
C SER A 101 4.14 11.06 -8.52
N THR A 102 2.84 11.03 -8.39
CA THR A 102 2.14 11.58 -7.23
C THR A 102 2.51 10.83 -5.96
N PHE A 103 2.59 9.50 -6.05
CA PHE A 103 3.00 8.66 -4.93
C PHE A 103 4.37 9.10 -4.40
N VAL A 104 5.34 9.26 -5.29
CA VAL A 104 6.70 9.67 -4.90
C VAL A 104 6.70 11.08 -4.29
N GLU A 105 6.00 12.01 -4.92
CA GLU A 105 6.00 13.42 -4.49
C GLU A 105 5.28 13.64 -3.16
N GLU A 106 4.17 12.92 -2.94
CA GLU A 106 3.28 13.18 -1.81
C GLU A 106 3.31 12.09 -0.74
N LEU A 107 4.28 11.19 -0.81
CA LEU A 107 4.32 10.02 0.07
C LEU A 107 4.24 10.37 1.57
N PRO A 108 5.02 11.32 2.11
CA PRO A 108 4.91 11.62 3.54
C PRO A 108 3.52 12.07 3.94
N GLN A 109 2.90 12.93 3.13
CA GLN A 109 1.56 13.42 3.41
C GLN A 109 0.53 12.30 3.33
N LEU A 110 0.62 11.44 2.30
CA LEU A 110 -0.29 10.31 2.14
C LEU A 110 -0.20 9.34 3.32
N LEU A 111 1.00 9.05 3.79
CA LEU A 111 1.18 8.20 4.96
C LEU A 111 0.53 8.81 6.20
N ARG A 112 0.73 10.11 6.44
CA ARG A 112 0.15 10.79 7.60
C ARG A 112 -1.38 10.79 7.55
N GLU A 113 -1.95 11.03 6.37
CA GLU A 113 -3.40 11.15 6.22
C GLU A 113 -4.12 9.80 6.27
N LEU A 114 -3.52 8.75 5.73
CA LEU A 114 -4.19 7.48 5.53
C LEU A 114 -3.92 6.46 6.62
N ALA A 115 -2.74 6.45 7.20
CA ALA A 115 -2.40 5.45 8.21
C ALA A 115 -3.24 5.64 9.48
N ARG A 116 -3.84 4.54 9.94
CA ARG A 116 -4.53 4.55 11.22
C ARG A 116 -3.52 4.59 12.35
N GLN A 117 -3.80 5.40 13.32
CA GLN A 117 -2.93 5.59 14.48
C GLN A 117 -3.46 4.79 15.68
#